data_f5f5dbf77c3658b8afa4f3eab34a497a
#
_entry.id   f5f5dbf77c3658b8afa4f3eab34a497a
#
_cell.length_a   1.000
_cell.length_b   1.000
_cell.length_c   1.000
_cell.angle_alpha   90.00
_cell.angle_beta   90.00
_cell.angle_gamma   90.00
#
_symmetry.space_group_name_H-M   'P 1'
#
loop_
_entity.id
_entity.type
_entity.pdbx_description
1 polymer ?
#
loop_
_entity_poly.entity_id
_entity_poly.type
_entity_poly.pdbx_seq_one_letter_code
_entity_poly.pdbx_strand_id
1 'polypeptide(L)'
;MEEANDLILGEFPRQLDERYRVSIPQEWVQPLVEADGFCTLAKERPGCLSLWNTRRSQDELDAGMDLVRGKIRAGKLEGRIDELQLLGRLLSPRQRRVKIAGRGRLLIPDGFREFLGVEQGDEVLIVGAAVCVEIWRPDAWVTYLEKRIPRFRRLFDSLTG
;
A
#
# COMPACT_ATOMS: atom_id res chain seq x y z
N MET A 1 16.03 -16.69 1.37
CA MET A 1 16.78 -15.89 2.35
C MET A 1 17.14 -14.52 1.79
N GLU A 2 17.85 -14.54 0.72
CA GLU A 2 18.26 -13.29 0.10
C GLU A 2 17.09 -12.54 -0.50
N GLU A 3 16.09 -13.26 -0.98
CA GLU A 3 14.88 -12.62 -1.52
C GLU A 3 14.17 -11.73 -0.53
N ALA A 4 14.30 -12.00 0.77
CA ALA A 4 13.66 -11.20 1.80
C ALA A 4 14.21 -9.76 1.84
N ASN A 5 15.40 -9.55 1.29
CA ASN A 5 16.06 -8.26 1.26
C ASN A 5 15.99 -7.60 -0.12
N ASP A 6 15.44 -8.30 -1.10
CA ASP A 6 15.33 -7.74 -2.44
C ASP A 6 14.26 -6.64 -2.47
N LEU A 7 14.57 -5.61 -3.22
CA LEU A 7 13.63 -4.52 -3.43
C LEU A 7 12.67 -4.87 -4.55
N ILE A 8 11.42 -4.47 -4.37
CA ILE A 8 10.39 -4.63 -5.39
C ILE A 8 10.42 -3.41 -6.29
N LEU A 9 10.86 -3.59 -7.54
CA LEU A 9 11.05 -2.49 -8.47
C LEU A 9 10.43 -2.84 -9.83
N GLY A 10 9.80 -1.87 -10.46
CA GLY A 10 9.22 -2.06 -11.78
C GLY A 10 7.88 -1.38 -11.91
N GLU A 11 7.40 -1.34 -13.14
CA GLU A 11 6.12 -0.72 -13.47
C GLU A 11 5.47 -1.55 -14.57
N PHE A 12 4.26 -2.07 -14.33
CA PHE A 12 3.56 -2.93 -15.25
C PHE A 12 2.14 -2.45 -15.47
N PRO A 13 1.73 -2.18 -16.72
CA PRO A 13 0.34 -1.89 -17.00
C PRO A 13 -0.49 -3.16 -16.88
N ARG A 14 -1.68 -3.03 -16.34
CA ARG A 14 -2.65 -4.11 -16.22
C ARG A 14 -4.04 -3.56 -16.46
N GLN A 15 -4.94 -4.44 -16.85
CA GLN A 15 -6.33 -4.06 -17.09
C GLN A 15 -7.21 -4.77 -16.06
N LEU A 16 -8.12 -4.02 -15.45
CA LEU A 16 -9.12 -4.60 -14.57
C LEU A 16 -10.11 -5.39 -15.38
N ASP A 17 -10.47 -6.58 -14.92
CA ASP A 17 -11.51 -7.36 -15.58
C ASP A 17 -12.90 -6.90 -15.13
N GLU A 18 -13.93 -7.59 -15.62
CA GLU A 18 -15.33 -7.27 -15.33
C GLU A 18 -15.70 -7.42 -13.86
N ARG A 19 -14.87 -8.12 -13.09
CA ARG A 19 -15.09 -8.35 -11.65
C ARG A 19 -14.10 -7.57 -10.80
N TYR A 20 -13.45 -6.55 -11.35
CA TYR A 20 -12.46 -5.75 -10.64
C TYR A 20 -11.28 -6.56 -10.14
N ARG A 21 -10.87 -7.59 -10.89
CA ARG A 21 -9.67 -8.35 -10.59
C ARG A 21 -8.52 -7.84 -11.43
N VAL A 22 -7.35 -7.82 -10.84
CA VAL A 22 -6.12 -7.39 -11.51
C VAL A 22 -5.03 -8.43 -11.22
N SER A 23 -4.12 -8.64 -12.16
CA SER A 23 -3.01 -9.57 -11.98
C SER A 23 -1.79 -8.84 -11.43
N ILE A 24 -1.29 -9.35 -10.30
CA ILE A 24 -0.03 -8.89 -9.72
C ILE A 24 1.09 -9.74 -10.33
N PRO A 25 2.23 -9.14 -10.75
CA PRO A 25 3.34 -9.92 -11.27
C PRO A 25 3.73 -11.05 -10.31
N GLN A 26 3.92 -12.26 -10.85
CA GLN A 26 4.16 -13.45 -10.03
C GLN A 26 5.38 -13.31 -9.12
N GLU A 27 6.43 -12.67 -9.61
CA GLU A 27 7.64 -12.46 -8.82
C GLU A 27 7.42 -11.59 -7.60
N TRP A 28 6.34 -10.81 -7.57
CA TRP A 28 6.01 -9.94 -6.43
C TRP A 28 5.01 -10.56 -5.47
N VAL A 29 4.34 -11.63 -5.88
CA VAL A 29 3.32 -12.26 -5.03
C VAL A 29 3.97 -12.92 -3.82
N GLN A 30 5.03 -13.69 -4.03
CA GLN A 30 5.63 -14.47 -2.96
C GLN A 30 6.11 -13.63 -1.78
N PRO A 31 6.81 -12.51 -1.97
CA PRO A 31 7.20 -11.68 -0.82
C PRO A 31 6.03 -10.95 -0.15
N LEU A 32 4.88 -10.84 -0.82
CA LEU A 32 3.72 -10.17 -0.25
C LEU A 32 2.85 -11.08 0.59
N VAL A 33 2.65 -12.33 0.15
CA VAL A 33 1.63 -13.18 0.77
C VAL A 33 2.20 -14.03 1.89
N GLU A 34 1.33 -14.32 2.88
CA GLU A 34 1.59 -15.33 3.89
C GLU A 34 1.27 -16.70 3.32
N ALA A 35 1.53 -17.77 4.09
CA ALA A 35 1.30 -19.14 3.65
C ALA A 35 -0.13 -19.39 3.17
N ASP A 36 -1.10 -18.64 3.70
CA ASP A 36 -2.51 -18.77 3.32
C ASP A 36 -2.88 -17.94 2.08
N GLY A 37 -1.92 -17.22 1.49
CA GLY A 37 -2.15 -16.40 0.31
C GLY A 37 -2.68 -15.00 0.59
N PHE A 38 -2.76 -14.60 1.85
CA PHE A 38 -3.29 -13.28 2.21
C PHE A 38 -2.18 -12.25 2.39
N CYS A 39 -2.54 -11.01 2.14
CA CYS A 39 -1.69 -9.84 2.38
C CYS A 39 -2.59 -8.67 2.78
N THR A 40 -2.03 -7.50 3.01
CA THR A 40 -2.80 -6.32 3.44
C THR A 40 -2.87 -5.30 2.31
N LEU A 41 -4.09 -4.91 1.97
CA LEU A 41 -4.37 -3.84 1.00
C LEU A 41 -4.67 -2.56 1.77
N ALA A 42 -4.06 -1.47 1.39
CA ALA A 42 -4.22 -0.18 2.07
C ALA A 42 -4.54 0.93 1.08
N LYS A 43 -5.33 1.89 1.55
CA LYS A 43 -5.57 3.14 0.82
C LYS A 43 -4.38 4.06 1.08
N GLU A 44 -3.56 4.25 0.08
CA GLU A 44 -2.31 5.01 0.24
C GLU A 44 -2.53 6.49 0.07
N ARG A 45 -3.13 6.86 -1.05
CA ARG A 45 -3.53 8.23 -1.39
C ARG A 45 -4.57 8.15 -2.51
N PRO A 46 -5.38 9.19 -2.74
CA PRO A 46 -6.37 9.13 -3.82
C PRO A 46 -5.72 8.70 -5.13
N GLY A 47 -6.27 7.70 -5.78
CA GLY A 47 -5.71 7.14 -7.01
C GLY A 47 -4.59 6.13 -6.80
N CYS A 48 -4.33 5.72 -5.55
CA CYS A 48 -3.26 4.75 -5.25
C CYS A 48 -3.62 3.84 -4.08
N LEU A 49 -3.51 2.55 -4.30
CA LEU A 49 -3.60 1.52 -3.25
C LEU A 49 -2.22 0.90 -3.07
N SER A 50 -1.96 0.34 -1.90
CA SER A 50 -0.70 -0.37 -1.65
C SER A 50 -0.98 -1.76 -1.08
N LEU A 51 -0.11 -2.71 -1.43
CA LEU A 51 -0.15 -4.09 -0.96
C LEU A 51 1.10 -4.35 -0.12
N TRP A 52 0.87 -4.86 1.08
CA TRP A 52 1.93 -5.09 2.06
C TRP A 52 1.89 -6.51 2.58
N ASN A 53 3.04 -7.05 2.91
CA ASN A 53 3.10 -8.26 3.71
C ASN A 53 2.42 -7.96 5.05
N THR A 54 1.41 -8.76 5.42
CA THR A 54 0.58 -8.49 6.60
C THR A 54 1.40 -8.45 7.89
N ARG A 55 2.33 -9.38 8.05
CA ARG A 55 3.17 -9.40 9.26
C ARG A 55 3.96 -8.11 9.41
N ARG A 56 4.59 -7.67 8.32
CA ARG A 56 5.40 -6.46 8.33
C ARG A 56 4.57 -5.21 8.65
N SER A 57 3.44 -5.06 7.99
CA SER A 57 2.58 -3.89 8.22
C SER A 57 1.97 -3.91 9.62
N GLN A 58 1.63 -5.10 10.13
CA GLN A 58 1.07 -5.25 11.48
C GLN A 58 2.13 -4.91 12.54
N ASP A 59 3.37 -5.36 12.34
CA ASP A 59 4.45 -5.06 13.27
C ASP A 59 4.71 -3.56 13.38
N GLU A 60 4.72 -2.87 12.25
CA GLU A 60 4.89 -1.41 12.23
C GLU A 60 3.74 -0.70 12.94
N LEU A 61 2.51 -1.13 12.68
CA LEU A 61 1.34 -0.54 13.30
C LEU A 61 1.35 -0.76 14.81
N ASP A 62 1.65 -1.99 15.24
CA ASP A 62 1.70 -2.33 16.67
C ASP A 62 2.75 -1.50 17.41
N ALA A 63 3.93 -1.35 16.82
CA ALA A 63 4.99 -0.53 17.40
C ALA A 63 4.54 0.93 17.55
N GLY A 64 3.90 1.47 16.52
CA GLY A 64 3.38 2.84 16.56
C GLY A 64 2.27 3.00 17.61
N MET A 65 1.38 2.05 17.69
CA MET A 65 0.28 2.11 18.67
C MET A 65 0.80 2.00 20.11
N ASP A 66 1.86 1.23 20.34
CA ASP A 66 2.49 1.15 21.65
C ASP A 66 3.05 2.51 22.08
N LEU A 67 3.65 3.24 21.14
CA LEU A 67 4.14 4.60 21.41
C LEU A 67 2.98 5.54 21.75
N VAL A 68 1.88 5.46 21.01
CA VAL A 68 0.69 6.29 21.28
C VAL A 68 0.14 6.00 22.66
N ARG A 69 0.00 4.71 23.02
CA ARG A 69 -0.48 4.31 24.35
C ARG A 69 0.41 4.85 25.45
N GLY A 70 1.73 4.81 25.25
CA GLY A 70 2.69 5.35 26.21
C GLY A 70 2.53 6.86 26.42
N LYS A 71 2.31 7.59 25.33
CA LYS A 71 2.11 9.04 25.40
C LYS A 71 0.78 9.40 26.08
N ILE A 72 -0.27 8.61 25.84
CA ILE A 72 -1.55 8.81 26.52
C ILE A 72 -1.36 8.65 28.02
N ARG A 73 -0.70 7.58 28.45
CA ARG A 73 -0.45 7.32 29.89
C ARG A 73 0.38 8.42 30.52
N ALA A 74 1.29 9.03 29.77
CA ALA A 74 2.14 10.10 30.27
C ALA A 74 1.47 11.48 30.22
N GLY A 75 0.21 11.55 29.77
CA GLY A 75 -0.52 12.82 29.67
C GLY A 75 -0.03 13.74 28.56
N LYS A 76 0.74 13.23 27.63
CA LYS A 76 1.34 14.06 26.56
C LYS A 76 0.38 14.36 25.42
N LEU A 77 -0.74 13.65 25.35
CA LEU A 77 -1.71 13.84 24.28
C LEU A 77 -3.03 14.49 24.76
N GLU A 78 -3.02 15.07 25.95
CA GLU A 78 -4.14 15.86 26.44
C GLU A 78 -4.40 17.01 25.47
N GLY A 79 -5.45 17.44 25.12
CA GLY A 79 -5.70 18.48 24.13
C GLY A 79 -5.57 18.00 22.67
N ARG A 80 -5.24 16.72 22.45
CA ARG A 80 -5.16 16.15 21.11
C ARG A 80 -6.18 15.04 20.90
N ILE A 81 -7.27 15.07 21.65
CA ILE A 81 -8.32 14.05 21.58
C ILE A 81 -8.93 13.98 20.19
N ASP A 82 -9.15 15.14 19.53
CA ASP A 82 -9.71 15.16 18.19
C ASP A 82 -8.83 14.41 17.19
N GLU A 83 -7.51 14.56 17.33
CA GLU A 83 -6.55 13.85 16.47
C GLU A 83 -6.56 12.35 16.75
N LEU A 84 -6.68 11.96 18.03
CA LEU A 84 -6.79 10.55 18.38
C LEU A 84 -8.07 9.92 17.81
N GLN A 85 -9.16 10.66 17.87
CA GLN A 85 -10.43 10.19 17.30
C GLN A 85 -10.33 10.04 15.78
N LEU A 86 -9.66 10.99 15.11
CA LEU A 86 -9.44 10.91 13.68
C LEU A 86 -8.60 9.68 13.32
N LEU A 87 -7.51 9.45 14.07
CA LEU A 87 -6.68 8.27 13.87
C LEU A 87 -7.51 6.99 13.96
N GLY A 88 -8.35 6.87 15.01
CA GLY A 88 -9.19 5.70 15.20
C GLY A 88 -10.18 5.49 14.05
N ARG A 89 -10.77 6.57 13.56
CA ARG A 89 -11.73 6.50 12.45
C ARG A 89 -11.06 6.06 11.14
N LEU A 90 -9.79 6.38 10.96
CA LEU A 90 -9.08 6.08 9.72
C LEU A 90 -8.44 4.69 9.70
N LEU A 91 -8.12 4.13 10.85
CA LEU A 91 -7.40 2.87 10.92
C LEU A 91 -8.13 1.70 10.26
N SER A 92 -9.41 1.48 10.61
CA SER A 92 -10.16 0.34 10.10
C SER A 92 -10.47 0.42 8.60
N PRO A 93 -11.03 1.52 8.09
CA PRO A 93 -11.37 1.59 6.67
C PRO A 93 -10.16 1.74 5.76
N ARG A 94 -9.00 2.11 6.30
CA ARG A 94 -7.79 2.29 5.50
C ARG A 94 -7.20 0.99 5.01
N GLN A 95 -7.38 -0.08 5.77
CA GLN A 95 -6.72 -1.36 5.48
C GLN A 95 -7.71 -2.51 5.44
N ARG A 96 -7.40 -3.51 4.64
CA ARG A 96 -8.15 -4.76 4.59
C ARG A 96 -7.21 -5.90 4.23
N ARG A 97 -7.39 -7.03 4.91
CA ARG A 97 -6.69 -8.25 4.56
C ARG A 97 -7.36 -8.84 3.31
N VAL A 98 -6.57 -9.13 2.29
CA VAL A 98 -7.06 -9.65 1.01
C VAL A 98 -6.25 -10.86 0.59
N LYS A 99 -6.86 -11.72 -0.25
CA LYS A 99 -6.18 -12.90 -0.77
C LYS A 99 -5.77 -12.67 -2.22
N ILE A 100 -4.54 -13.04 -2.55
CA ILE A 100 -4.10 -13.10 -3.93
C ILE A 100 -4.27 -14.54 -4.40
N ALA A 101 -5.19 -14.77 -5.31
CA ALA A 101 -5.49 -16.09 -5.85
C ALA A 101 -4.43 -16.52 -6.87
N GLY A 102 -4.55 -17.74 -7.36
CA GLY A 102 -3.64 -18.29 -8.36
C GLY A 102 -3.44 -17.35 -9.53
N ARG A 103 -2.24 -17.33 -10.10
CA ARG A 103 -1.83 -16.44 -11.20
C ARG A 103 -1.77 -14.97 -10.77
N GLY A 104 -1.65 -14.70 -9.48
CA GLY A 104 -1.51 -13.34 -8.98
C GLY A 104 -2.78 -12.52 -9.00
N ARG A 105 -3.96 -13.13 -9.10
CA ARG A 105 -5.21 -12.41 -9.21
C ARG A 105 -5.68 -11.84 -7.89
N LEU A 106 -5.86 -10.54 -7.88
CA LEU A 106 -6.37 -9.79 -6.75
C LEU A 106 -7.73 -9.19 -7.10
N LEU A 107 -8.74 -9.45 -6.27
CA LEU A 107 -10.02 -8.76 -6.34
C LEU A 107 -9.92 -7.47 -5.52
N ILE A 108 -10.16 -6.33 -6.16
CA ILE A 108 -10.15 -5.05 -5.45
C ILE A 108 -11.53 -4.85 -4.81
N PRO A 109 -11.61 -4.78 -3.47
CA PRO A 109 -12.91 -4.67 -2.80
C PRO A 109 -13.60 -3.33 -3.00
N ASP A 110 -14.91 -3.33 -2.75
CA ASP A 110 -15.68 -2.09 -2.68
C ASP A 110 -15.04 -1.13 -1.69
N GLY A 111 -15.20 0.14 -1.91
CA GLY A 111 -14.55 1.17 -1.10
C GLY A 111 -13.13 1.44 -1.55
N PHE A 112 -12.38 0.39 -1.86
CA PHE A 112 -11.03 0.53 -2.42
C PHE A 112 -11.09 0.89 -3.90
N ARG A 113 -12.08 0.37 -4.63
CA ARG A 113 -12.31 0.72 -6.04
C ARG A 113 -12.60 2.21 -6.20
N GLU A 114 -13.48 2.73 -5.37
CA GLU A 114 -13.85 4.14 -5.39
C GLU A 114 -12.66 5.02 -5.01
N PHE A 115 -11.88 4.58 -4.01
CA PHE A 115 -10.70 5.31 -3.61
C PHE A 115 -9.65 5.36 -4.72
N LEU A 116 -9.47 4.26 -5.42
CA LEU A 116 -8.59 4.20 -6.59
C LEU A 116 -9.16 5.02 -7.75
N GLY A 117 -10.47 5.07 -7.87
CA GLY A 117 -11.15 5.86 -8.91
C GLY A 117 -11.18 5.15 -10.26
N VAL A 118 -11.45 3.85 -10.26
CA VAL A 118 -11.44 3.04 -11.49
C VAL A 118 -12.75 2.31 -11.67
N GLU A 119 -13.04 2.00 -12.93
CA GLU A 119 -14.18 1.23 -13.37
C GLU A 119 -13.73 -0.08 -13.98
N GLN A 120 -14.68 -0.99 -14.23
CA GLN A 120 -14.42 -2.25 -14.95
C GLN A 120 -13.74 -1.94 -16.29
N GLY A 121 -12.73 -2.73 -16.63
CA GLY A 121 -12.02 -2.58 -17.88
C GLY A 121 -10.98 -1.49 -17.92
N ASP A 122 -10.89 -0.67 -16.89
CA ASP A 122 -9.89 0.41 -16.84
C ASP A 122 -8.48 -0.15 -16.68
N GLU A 123 -7.52 0.60 -17.22
CA GLU A 123 -6.11 0.31 -17.02
C GLU A 123 -5.65 0.83 -15.67
N VAL A 124 -4.78 0.07 -15.03
CA VAL A 124 -4.06 0.49 -13.82
C VAL A 124 -2.58 0.18 -14.01
N LEU A 125 -1.75 0.80 -13.20
CA LEU A 125 -0.31 0.53 -13.18
C LEU A 125 0.04 -0.17 -11.88
N ILE A 126 0.75 -1.28 -11.99
CA ILE A 126 1.26 -2.01 -10.82
C ILE A 126 2.72 -1.61 -10.67
N VAL A 127 3.03 -0.97 -9.56
CA VAL A 127 4.33 -0.33 -9.34
C VAL A 127 5.02 -0.95 -8.13
N GLY A 128 6.29 -1.31 -8.29
CA GLY A 128 7.12 -1.74 -7.19
C GLY A 128 7.67 -0.52 -6.46
N ALA A 129 7.28 -0.37 -5.20
CA ALA A 129 7.69 0.76 -4.37
C ALA A 129 8.69 0.31 -3.31
N ALA A 130 9.66 -0.49 -3.69
CA ALA A 130 10.75 -1.02 -2.89
C ALA A 130 10.30 -2.03 -1.83
N VAL A 131 9.45 -1.62 -0.89
CA VAL A 131 9.03 -2.46 0.25
C VAL A 131 7.58 -2.89 0.15
N CYS A 132 6.88 -2.46 -0.88
CA CYS A 132 5.47 -2.82 -1.11
C CYS A 132 5.18 -2.76 -2.61
N VAL A 133 3.97 -3.19 -2.97
CA VAL A 133 3.47 -3.08 -4.34
C VAL A 133 2.34 -2.06 -4.33
N GLU A 134 2.32 -1.18 -5.32
CA GLU A 134 1.27 -0.18 -5.43
C GLU A 134 0.44 -0.38 -6.68
N ILE A 135 -0.83 -0.01 -6.59
CA ILE A 135 -1.76 -0.03 -7.71
C ILE A 135 -2.19 1.41 -7.93
N TRP A 136 -1.87 1.95 -9.10
CA TRP A 136 -2.11 3.35 -9.41
C TRP A 136 -3.11 3.51 -10.55
N ARG A 137 -3.99 4.51 -10.39
CA ARG A 137 -4.72 5.03 -11.55
C ARG A 137 -3.71 5.78 -12.43
N PRO A 138 -3.69 5.54 -13.76
CA PRO A 138 -2.61 6.08 -14.60
C PRO A 138 -2.42 7.59 -14.53
N ASP A 139 -3.51 8.37 -14.51
CA ASP A 139 -3.40 9.83 -14.45
C ASP A 139 -2.84 10.31 -13.12
N ALA A 140 -3.21 9.63 -12.02
CA ALA A 140 -2.67 9.94 -10.70
C ALA A 140 -1.18 9.64 -10.64
N TRP A 141 -0.74 8.55 -11.28
CA TRP A 141 0.67 8.16 -11.36
C TRP A 141 1.49 9.22 -12.10
N VAL A 142 1.02 9.66 -13.25
CA VAL A 142 1.72 10.68 -14.04
C VAL A 142 1.88 11.97 -13.23
N THR A 143 0.80 12.43 -12.60
CA THR A 143 0.84 13.63 -11.76
C THR A 143 1.83 13.50 -10.61
N TYR A 144 1.84 12.34 -9.97
CA TYR A 144 2.78 12.06 -8.89
C TYR A 144 4.23 12.12 -9.38
N LEU A 145 4.53 11.44 -10.50
CA LEU A 145 5.88 11.41 -11.06
C LEU A 145 6.39 12.79 -11.44
N GLU A 146 5.54 13.60 -12.06
CA GLU A 146 5.93 14.95 -12.48
C GLU A 146 6.45 15.78 -11.33
N LYS A 147 5.89 15.58 -10.14
CA LYS A 147 6.30 16.31 -8.94
C LYS A 147 7.54 15.72 -8.27
N ARG A 148 7.82 14.43 -8.48
CA ARG A 148 8.84 13.70 -7.73
C ARG A 148 10.12 13.46 -8.51
N ILE A 149 10.05 13.22 -9.81
CA ILE A 149 11.23 12.95 -10.63
C ILE A 149 12.32 14.02 -10.48
N PRO A 150 12.00 15.33 -10.44
CA PRO A 150 13.04 16.34 -10.26
C PRO A 150 13.84 16.20 -8.96
N ARG A 151 13.30 15.47 -7.98
CA ARG A 151 13.96 15.27 -6.68
C ARG A 151 14.71 13.94 -6.61
N PHE A 152 14.71 13.18 -7.69
CA PHE A 152 15.28 11.82 -7.66
C PHE A 152 16.75 11.82 -7.25
N ARG A 153 17.56 12.69 -7.84
CA ARG A 153 19.00 12.69 -7.57
C ARG A 153 19.29 13.01 -6.09
N ARG A 154 18.59 13.96 -5.55
CA ARG A 154 18.76 14.33 -4.13
C ARG A 154 18.37 13.17 -3.22
N LEU A 155 17.25 12.53 -3.52
CA LEU A 155 16.80 11.36 -2.76
C LEU A 155 17.80 10.23 -2.83
N PHE A 156 18.26 9.90 -4.05
CA PHE A 156 19.22 8.83 -4.26
C PHE A 156 20.51 9.08 -3.47
N ASP A 157 21.03 10.28 -3.56
CA ASP A 157 22.26 10.65 -2.84
C ASP A 157 22.07 10.56 -1.32
N SER A 158 20.90 10.98 -0.82
CA SER A 158 20.58 10.90 0.59
C SER A 158 20.55 9.47 1.12
N LEU A 159 20.02 8.54 0.32
CA LEU A 159 19.89 7.15 0.73
C LEU A 159 21.15 6.33 0.52
N THR A 160 22.08 6.80 -0.31
CA THR A 160 23.32 6.08 -0.60
C THR A 160 24.53 6.65 0.11
N GLY A 161 24.43 7.87 0.63
CA GLY A 161 25.54 8.60 1.28
C GLY A 161 25.74 8.35 2.78
#